data_7ee13e1d470160c4cd3e672693ff485d
#
_entry.id   7ee13e1d470160c4cd3e672693ff485d
#
_cell.length_a   1.000
_cell.length_b   1.000
_cell.length_c   1.000
_cell.angle_alpha   90.00
_cell.angle_beta   90.00
_cell.angle_gamma   90.00
#
_symmetry.space_group_name_H-M   'P 1'
#
loop_
_entity.id
_entity.type
_entity.pdbx_description
1 polymer ?
#
loop_
_entity_poly.entity_id
_entity_poly.type
_entity_poly.pdbx_seq_one_letter_code
_entity_poly.pdbx_strand_id
1 'polypeptide(L)'
;SSLTFVFIGISILTFILGSWQLYRLNWKNDLMDNIRNSILNPTLFSDDLNYNNLVSVKLDDNYTILNKPIYLESKTFKGKPGYHLILPVKYKNSMYSVINFGWFLDKDVDQVQNIIQRYQSIDNPKVYIRDFNSDKSFFIPKNDLSNNIWYSVNKTDFSQFYQYAFLSKYYFVLLDDRVSKYTFNPLVFLRNNHLNYSITWFLLSLSSIVMLLIIRRKYE
;
A
#
# COMPACT_ATOMS: atom_id res chain seq x y z
N SER A 1 -9.41 5.66 49.10
CA SER A 1 -10.67 5.12 48.59
C SER A 1 -10.43 4.33 47.30
N SER A 2 -11.20 3.30 47.00
CA SER A 2 -11.06 2.51 45.76
C SER A 2 -11.16 3.39 44.51
N LEU A 3 -11.94 4.46 44.56
CA LEU A 3 -12.10 5.41 43.46
C LEU A 3 -10.79 6.13 43.12
N THR A 4 -9.95 6.44 44.12
CA THR A 4 -8.62 7.06 43.93
C THR A 4 -7.70 6.17 43.07
N PHE A 5 -7.67 4.87 43.39
CA PHE A 5 -6.86 3.90 42.60
C PHE A 5 -7.34 3.76 41.17
N VAL A 6 -8.66 3.83 40.94
CA VAL A 6 -9.25 3.79 39.61
C VAL A 6 -8.77 4.99 38.75
N PHE A 7 -8.88 6.23 39.30
CA PHE A 7 -8.43 7.42 38.54
C PHE A 7 -6.92 7.43 38.30
N ILE A 8 -6.10 6.96 39.25
CA ILE A 8 -4.67 6.79 39.05
C ILE A 8 -4.43 5.79 37.90
N GLY A 9 -5.09 4.63 37.93
CA GLY A 9 -4.94 3.63 36.87
C GLY A 9 -5.34 4.14 35.49
N ILE A 10 -6.46 4.85 35.38
CA ILE A 10 -6.93 5.47 34.13
C ILE A 10 -5.91 6.51 33.65
N SER A 11 -5.39 7.38 34.54
CA SER A 11 -4.42 8.41 34.17
C SER A 11 -3.14 7.81 33.60
N ILE A 12 -2.58 6.79 34.28
CA ILE A 12 -1.38 6.09 33.83
C ILE A 12 -1.63 5.40 32.47
N LEU A 13 -2.71 4.67 32.35
CA LEU A 13 -3.05 3.94 31.12
C LEU A 13 -3.19 4.91 29.92
N THR A 14 -3.95 5.99 30.09
CA THR A 14 -4.18 6.97 29.02
C THR A 14 -2.91 7.74 28.68
N PHE A 15 -2.02 8.01 29.65
CA PHE A 15 -0.71 8.60 29.40
C PHE A 15 0.18 7.67 28.56
N ILE A 16 0.21 6.38 28.88
CA ILE A 16 0.95 5.36 28.10
C ILE A 16 0.42 5.30 26.66
N LEU A 17 -0.91 5.29 26.49
CA LEU A 17 -1.54 5.25 25.16
C LEU A 17 -1.21 6.52 24.35
N GLY A 18 -1.22 7.69 24.97
CA GLY A 18 -0.80 8.95 24.35
C GLY A 18 0.65 8.92 23.87
N SER A 19 1.54 8.43 24.73
CA SER A 19 2.98 8.27 24.40
C SER A 19 3.20 7.27 23.27
N TRP A 20 2.48 6.15 23.27
CA TRP A 20 2.52 5.18 22.18
C TRP A 20 2.04 5.77 20.84
N GLN A 21 1.01 6.63 20.88
CA GLN A 21 0.53 7.32 19.68
C GLN A 21 1.58 8.28 19.11
N LEU A 22 2.36 8.99 19.96
CA LEU A 22 3.47 9.82 19.50
C LEU A 22 4.58 8.98 18.85
N TYR A 23 4.92 7.85 19.43
CA TYR A 23 5.87 6.93 18.82
C TYR A 23 5.40 6.47 17.43
N ARG A 24 4.12 6.07 17.30
CA ARG A 24 3.53 5.67 16.02
C ARG A 24 3.46 6.81 15.02
N LEU A 25 3.23 8.06 15.47
CA LEU A 25 3.26 9.25 14.63
C LEU A 25 4.63 9.42 13.97
N ASN A 26 5.71 9.39 14.75
CA ASN A 26 7.07 9.55 14.25
C ASN A 26 7.43 8.43 13.28
N TRP A 27 7.22 7.18 13.67
CA TRP A 27 7.46 6.03 12.80
C TRP A 27 6.74 6.15 11.44
N LYS A 28 5.49 6.64 11.46
CA LYS A 28 4.71 6.78 10.23
C LYS A 28 5.16 7.97 9.38
N ASN A 29 5.61 9.05 10.00
CA ASN A 29 6.22 10.18 9.29
C ASN A 29 7.51 9.74 8.58
N ASP A 30 8.40 9.02 9.26
CA ASP A 30 9.63 8.49 8.67
C ASP A 30 9.33 7.57 7.48
N LEU A 31 8.32 6.70 7.60
CA LEU A 31 7.87 5.86 6.50
C LEU A 31 7.38 6.67 5.30
N MET A 32 6.55 7.70 5.53
CA MET A 32 6.02 8.57 4.49
C MET A 32 7.13 9.38 3.81
N ASP A 33 8.10 9.86 4.57
CA ASP A 33 9.25 10.61 4.04
C ASP A 33 10.18 9.72 3.21
N ASN A 34 10.41 8.48 3.62
CA ASN A 34 11.16 7.50 2.83
C ASN A 34 10.47 7.21 1.49
N ILE A 35 9.15 7.02 1.50
CA ILE A 35 8.37 6.82 0.27
C ILE A 35 8.42 8.06 -0.62
N ARG A 36 8.24 9.26 -0.04
CA ARG A 36 8.32 10.53 -0.78
C ARG A 36 9.67 10.72 -1.44
N ASN A 37 10.75 10.47 -0.69
CA ASN A 37 12.11 10.57 -1.22
C ASN A 37 12.36 9.58 -2.36
N SER A 38 11.84 8.35 -2.26
CA SER A 38 11.94 7.37 -3.33
C SER A 38 11.16 7.78 -4.60
N ILE A 39 10.01 8.46 -4.44
CA ILE A 39 9.24 8.98 -5.59
C ILE A 39 9.97 10.12 -6.28
N LEU A 40 10.62 11.01 -5.52
CA LEU A 40 11.38 12.14 -6.06
C LEU A 40 12.68 11.69 -6.74
N ASN A 41 13.39 10.73 -6.14
CA ASN A 41 14.69 10.24 -6.57
C ASN A 41 14.67 8.71 -6.74
N PRO A 42 13.89 8.17 -7.68
CA PRO A 42 13.80 6.72 -7.87
C PRO A 42 15.10 6.17 -8.44
N THR A 43 15.61 5.10 -7.82
CA THR A 43 16.76 4.32 -8.32
C THR A 43 16.31 3.30 -9.35
N LEU A 44 17.23 2.76 -10.13
CA LEU A 44 16.95 1.60 -10.98
C LEU A 44 16.66 0.37 -10.11
N PHE A 45 15.69 -0.41 -10.53
CA PHE A 45 15.36 -1.66 -9.86
C PHE A 45 16.47 -2.70 -10.09
N SER A 46 16.86 -3.39 -9.01
CA SER A 46 17.74 -4.55 -9.06
C SER A 46 17.15 -5.69 -8.24
N ASP A 47 17.10 -6.88 -8.80
CA ASP A 47 16.52 -8.06 -8.12
C ASP A 47 17.36 -8.56 -6.94
N ASP A 48 18.64 -8.19 -6.93
CA ASP A 48 19.59 -8.54 -5.85
C ASP A 48 19.37 -7.72 -4.56
N LEU A 49 18.58 -6.64 -4.63
CA LEU A 49 18.31 -5.76 -3.51
C LEU A 49 17.00 -6.12 -2.80
N ASN A 50 17.01 -6.00 -1.48
CA ASN A 50 15.77 -6.08 -0.69
C ASN A 50 15.15 -4.70 -0.57
N TYR A 51 13.91 -4.59 -1.04
CA TYR A 51 13.14 -3.35 -0.98
C TYR A 51 12.04 -3.43 0.08
N ASN A 52 11.78 -2.31 0.72
CA ASN A 52 10.57 -2.13 1.50
C ASN A 52 9.36 -1.92 0.57
N ASN A 53 8.18 -2.33 1.03
CA ASN A 53 6.95 -2.05 0.31
C ASN A 53 6.76 -0.55 0.06
N LEU A 54 6.18 -0.21 -1.09
CA LEU A 54 5.85 1.15 -1.53
C LEU A 54 7.04 2.04 -1.91
N VAL A 55 8.27 1.50 -1.92
CA VAL A 55 9.43 2.22 -2.45
C VAL A 55 9.30 2.36 -3.95
N SER A 56 9.55 3.57 -4.47
CA SER A 56 9.54 3.85 -5.90
C SER A 56 10.88 3.55 -6.54
N VAL A 57 10.83 2.92 -7.71
CA VAL A 57 12.00 2.61 -8.54
C VAL A 57 11.68 2.90 -10.01
N LYS A 58 12.71 2.90 -10.84
CA LYS A 58 12.61 2.89 -12.30
C LYS A 58 12.85 1.48 -12.80
N LEU A 59 12.08 1.04 -13.78
CA LEU A 59 12.38 -0.17 -14.54
C LEU A 59 13.26 0.24 -15.74
N ASP A 60 14.26 -0.58 -16.05
CA ASP A 60 15.09 -0.38 -17.25
C ASP A 60 14.39 -0.92 -18.51
N ASP A 61 14.98 -0.69 -19.68
CA ASP A 61 14.42 -1.10 -20.97
C ASP A 61 14.39 -2.63 -21.20
N ASN A 62 14.95 -3.40 -20.27
CA ASN A 62 14.93 -4.86 -20.32
C ASN A 62 13.59 -5.47 -19.87
N TYR A 63 12.64 -4.65 -19.39
CA TYR A 63 11.29 -5.11 -19.00
C TYR A 63 10.34 -5.06 -20.19
N THR A 64 9.98 -6.20 -20.73
CA THR A 64 9.01 -6.33 -21.82
C THR A 64 7.63 -6.74 -21.28
N ILE A 65 6.59 -5.98 -21.63
CA ILE A 65 5.22 -6.31 -21.29
C ILE A 65 4.69 -7.38 -22.24
N LEU A 66 4.03 -8.39 -21.67
CA LEU A 66 3.31 -9.40 -22.46
C LEU A 66 1.83 -9.03 -22.52
N ASN A 67 1.24 -9.08 -23.70
CA ASN A 67 -0.19 -8.79 -23.91
C ASN A 67 -1.07 -9.97 -23.48
N LYS A 68 -1.16 -10.17 -22.17
CA LYS A 68 -2.03 -11.17 -21.51
C LYS A 68 -2.69 -10.53 -20.28
N PRO A 69 -3.69 -9.66 -20.48
CA PRO A 69 -4.25 -8.86 -19.40
C PRO A 69 -5.06 -9.72 -18.40
N ILE A 70 -4.94 -9.34 -17.14
CA ILE A 70 -5.81 -9.75 -16.04
C ILE A 70 -6.47 -8.50 -15.48
N TYR A 71 -7.74 -8.60 -15.10
CA TYR A 71 -8.50 -7.54 -14.48
C TYR A 71 -8.86 -7.93 -13.05
N LEU A 72 -8.33 -7.21 -12.06
CA LEU A 72 -8.75 -7.39 -10.66
C LEU A 72 -10.12 -6.75 -10.47
N GLU A 73 -11.06 -7.58 -10.04
CA GLU A 73 -12.46 -7.22 -9.79
C GLU A 73 -12.63 -6.32 -8.55
N SER A 74 -13.82 -5.72 -8.44
CA SER A 74 -14.27 -5.01 -7.26
C SER A 74 -13.36 -3.85 -6.85
N LYS A 75 -12.78 -3.13 -7.81
CA LYS A 75 -11.99 -1.94 -7.58
C LYS A 75 -12.82 -0.69 -7.80
N THR A 76 -12.70 0.29 -6.91
CA THR A 76 -13.41 1.55 -7.02
C THR A 76 -12.43 2.72 -7.10
N PHE A 77 -12.77 3.71 -7.93
CA PHE A 77 -12.04 4.95 -8.01
C PHE A 77 -13.02 6.13 -8.02
N LYS A 78 -12.90 7.05 -7.06
CA LYS A 78 -13.82 8.20 -6.89
C LYS A 78 -15.30 7.77 -6.89
N GLY A 79 -15.63 6.66 -6.21
CA GLY A 79 -16.97 6.12 -6.11
C GLY A 79 -17.49 5.36 -7.33
N LYS A 80 -16.73 5.26 -8.41
CA LYS A 80 -17.09 4.48 -9.60
C LYS A 80 -16.50 3.08 -9.50
N PRO A 81 -17.31 2.00 -9.71
CA PRO A 81 -16.79 0.63 -9.80
C PRO A 81 -15.99 0.45 -11.09
N GLY A 82 -15.03 -0.44 -11.07
CA GLY A 82 -14.17 -0.77 -12.20
C GLY A 82 -13.15 -1.85 -11.83
N TYR A 83 -12.04 -1.86 -12.53
CA TYR A 83 -11.03 -2.91 -12.49
C TYR A 83 -9.62 -2.33 -12.33
N HIS A 84 -8.69 -3.12 -11.77
CA HIS A 84 -7.27 -2.84 -11.95
C HIS A 84 -6.73 -3.71 -13.09
N LEU A 85 -6.10 -3.08 -14.07
CA LEU A 85 -5.42 -3.79 -15.14
C LEU A 85 -4.07 -4.29 -14.67
N ILE A 86 -3.83 -5.60 -14.80
CA ILE A 86 -2.56 -6.26 -14.51
C ILE A 86 -2.02 -6.87 -15.80
N LEU A 87 -0.76 -6.59 -16.12
CA LEU A 87 -0.05 -7.21 -17.25
C LEU A 87 1.23 -7.90 -16.75
N PRO A 88 1.53 -9.10 -17.25
CA PRO A 88 2.78 -9.77 -16.94
C PRO A 88 3.94 -9.10 -17.67
N VAL A 89 5.10 -9.08 -17.00
CA VAL A 89 6.35 -8.54 -17.55
C VAL A 89 7.44 -9.59 -17.49
N LYS A 90 8.25 -9.59 -18.53
CA LYS A 90 9.46 -10.41 -18.64
C LYS A 90 10.68 -9.50 -18.54
N TYR A 91 11.62 -9.87 -17.68
CA TYR A 91 12.91 -9.20 -17.56
C TYR A 91 14.00 -10.04 -18.18
N LYS A 92 14.74 -9.45 -19.13
CA LYS A 92 15.73 -10.16 -19.97
C LYS A 92 15.09 -11.43 -20.53
N ASN A 93 15.68 -12.60 -20.28
CA ASN A 93 15.18 -13.85 -20.87
C ASN A 93 14.51 -14.83 -19.90
N SER A 94 14.42 -14.52 -18.62
CA SER A 94 14.04 -15.55 -17.63
C SER A 94 13.19 -15.12 -16.45
N MET A 95 13.10 -13.84 -16.10
CA MET A 95 12.35 -13.42 -14.92
C MET A 95 10.97 -12.88 -15.29
N TYR A 96 9.94 -13.36 -14.60
CA TYR A 96 8.57 -12.88 -14.75
C TYR A 96 8.10 -12.18 -13.47
N SER A 97 7.39 -11.10 -13.65
CA SER A 97 6.63 -10.41 -12.62
C SER A 97 5.36 -9.84 -13.25
N VAL A 98 4.62 -9.00 -12.55
CA VAL A 98 3.45 -8.29 -13.08
C VAL A 98 3.52 -6.81 -12.75
N ILE A 99 2.92 -5.97 -13.63
CA ILE A 99 2.67 -4.56 -13.36
C ILE A 99 1.17 -4.32 -13.25
N ASN A 100 0.75 -3.66 -12.18
CA ASN A 100 -0.58 -3.09 -12.05
C ASN A 100 -0.58 -1.68 -12.66
N PHE A 101 -1.37 -1.49 -13.71
CA PHE A 101 -1.47 -0.23 -14.45
C PHE A 101 -2.51 0.76 -13.89
N GLY A 102 -3.11 0.42 -12.75
CA GLY A 102 -4.09 1.26 -12.11
C GLY A 102 -5.53 0.90 -12.48
N TRP A 103 -6.43 1.83 -12.22
CA TRP A 103 -7.88 1.62 -12.34
C TRP A 103 -8.38 1.91 -13.77
N PHE A 104 -9.33 1.11 -14.22
CA PHE A 104 -10.04 1.22 -15.50
C PHE A 104 -11.52 1.00 -15.29
N LEU A 105 -12.34 1.70 -16.06
CA LEU A 105 -13.80 1.59 -15.99
C LEU A 105 -14.27 0.27 -16.62
N ASP A 106 -13.72 -0.06 -17.79
CA ASP A 106 -14.15 -1.18 -18.62
C ASP A 106 -12.97 -2.08 -19.00
N LYS A 107 -13.27 -3.33 -19.38
CA LYS A 107 -12.30 -4.31 -19.90
C LYS A 107 -12.16 -4.12 -21.42
N ASP A 108 -11.49 -3.07 -21.83
CA ASP A 108 -11.33 -2.68 -23.23
C ASP A 108 -9.95 -3.11 -23.77
N VAL A 109 -9.97 -3.90 -24.85
CA VAL A 109 -8.76 -4.42 -25.50
C VAL A 109 -7.94 -3.33 -26.15
N ASP A 110 -8.58 -2.33 -26.75
CA ASP A 110 -7.88 -1.21 -27.42
C ASP A 110 -7.16 -0.33 -26.41
N GLN A 111 -7.73 -0.14 -25.22
CA GLN A 111 -7.04 0.54 -24.12
C GLN A 111 -5.80 -0.21 -23.67
N VAL A 112 -5.83 -1.53 -23.61
CA VAL A 112 -4.64 -2.35 -23.25
C VAL A 112 -3.54 -2.16 -24.24
N GLN A 113 -3.82 -2.18 -25.56
CA GLN A 113 -2.83 -1.96 -26.61
C GLN A 113 -2.21 -0.56 -26.51
N ASN A 114 -3.03 0.45 -26.32
CA ASN A 114 -2.56 1.84 -26.15
C ASN A 114 -1.63 2.00 -24.94
N ILE A 115 -1.93 1.31 -23.82
CA ILE A 115 -1.11 1.33 -22.60
C ILE A 115 0.23 0.65 -22.85
N ILE A 116 0.25 -0.50 -23.52
CA ILE A 116 1.48 -1.22 -23.85
C ILE A 116 2.37 -0.34 -24.74
N GLN A 117 1.80 0.28 -25.77
CA GLN A 117 2.55 1.18 -26.65
C GLN A 117 3.13 2.39 -25.90
N ARG A 118 2.34 3.05 -25.05
CA ARG A 118 2.81 4.16 -24.23
C ARG A 118 3.93 3.74 -23.27
N TYR A 119 3.78 2.59 -22.61
CA TYR A 119 4.82 2.08 -21.73
C TYR A 119 6.13 1.84 -22.48
N GLN A 120 6.06 1.23 -23.66
CA GLN A 120 7.23 0.95 -24.51
C GLN A 120 7.89 2.21 -25.08
N SER A 121 7.17 3.33 -25.16
CA SER A 121 7.69 4.61 -25.63
C SER A 121 8.36 5.46 -24.55
N ILE A 122 8.36 5.00 -23.29
CA ILE A 122 8.89 5.75 -22.15
C ILE A 122 10.15 5.07 -21.63
N ASP A 123 11.23 5.81 -21.59
CA ASP A 123 12.47 5.35 -20.96
C ASP A 123 12.31 5.32 -19.44
N ASN A 124 12.68 4.20 -18.85
CA ASN A 124 12.74 4.00 -17.40
C ASN A 124 11.43 4.40 -16.67
N PRO A 125 10.29 3.74 -16.95
CA PRO A 125 9.02 4.05 -16.32
C PRO A 125 9.10 3.90 -14.81
N LYS A 126 8.43 4.83 -14.09
CA LYS A 126 8.38 4.84 -12.64
C LYS A 126 7.31 3.87 -12.14
N VAL A 127 7.69 3.03 -11.20
CA VAL A 127 6.79 2.11 -10.51
C VAL A 127 7.08 2.14 -9.02
N TYR A 128 6.15 1.70 -8.18
CA TYR A 128 6.49 1.34 -6.82
C TYR A 128 6.37 -0.17 -6.60
N ILE A 129 7.16 -0.65 -5.66
CA ILE A 129 7.32 -2.08 -5.38
C ILE A 129 6.29 -2.53 -4.36
N ARG A 130 5.69 -3.70 -4.61
CA ARG A 130 4.89 -4.44 -3.65
C ARG A 130 5.43 -5.86 -3.51
N ASP A 131 5.49 -6.36 -2.30
CA ASP A 131 5.77 -7.78 -2.06
C ASP A 131 4.49 -8.59 -2.32
N PHE A 132 4.58 -9.69 -3.05
CA PHE A 132 3.45 -10.59 -3.31
C PHE A 132 2.80 -11.14 -2.03
N ASN A 133 3.54 -11.17 -0.92
CA ASN A 133 3.03 -11.63 0.37
C ASN A 133 2.35 -10.52 1.20
N SER A 134 2.40 -9.27 0.75
CA SER A 134 1.88 -8.12 1.53
C SER A 134 0.35 -8.03 1.55
N ASP A 135 -0.34 -8.62 0.59
CA ASP A 135 -1.78 -8.43 0.37
C ASP A 135 -2.65 -9.59 0.89
N LYS A 136 -2.16 -10.32 1.88
CA LYS A 136 -2.93 -11.40 2.52
C LYS A 136 -4.04 -10.79 3.40
N SER A 137 -5.25 -10.67 2.85
CA SER A 137 -6.44 -10.33 3.63
C SER A 137 -7.36 -11.55 3.72
N PHE A 138 -7.82 -11.85 4.93
CA PHE A 138 -8.68 -12.98 5.23
C PHE A 138 -10.07 -12.88 4.56
N PHE A 139 -10.46 -11.66 4.19
CA PHE A 139 -11.80 -11.37 3.62
C PHE A 139 -11.81 -11.25 2.09
N ILE A 140 -10.68 -11.43 1.41
CA ILE A 140 -10.64 -11.37 -0.05
C ILE A 140 -11.06 -12.74 -0.62
N PRO A 141 -12.03 -12.80 -1.55
CA PRO A 141 -12.37 -14.03 -2.23
C PRO A 141 -11.16 -14.65 -2.94
N LYS A 142 -11.16 -15.96 -3.07
CA LYS A 142 -10.14 -16.65 -3.87
C LYS A 142 -10.30 -16.31 -5.35
N ASN A 143 -9.20 -16.26 -6.08
CA ASN A 143 -9.21 -16.12 -7.52
C ASN A 143 -9.81 -17.37 -8.17
N ASP A 144 -10.57 -17.19 -9.23
CA ASP A 144 -11.09 -18.28 -10.07
C ASP A 144 -10.36 -18.27 -11.42
N LEU A 145 -9.32 -19.11 -11.49
CA LEU A 145 -8.44 -19.17 -12.66
C LEU A 145 -9.16 -19.75 -13.89
N SER A 146 -10.13 -20.64 -13.69
CA SER A 146 -10.87 -21.28 -14.78
C SER A 146 -11.78 -20.29 -15.50
N ASN A 147 -12.40 -19.37 -14.76
CA ASN A 147 -13.26 -18.33 -15.31
C ASN A 147 -12.56 -16.98 -15.51
N ASN A 148 -11.24 -16.92 -15.28
CA ASN A 148 -10.43 -15.70 -15.38
C ASN A 148 -10.98 -14.55 -14.51
N ILE A 149 -11.42 -14.87 -13.27
CA ILE A 149 -11.95 -13.92 -12.30
C ILE A 149 -10.93 -13.70 -11.19
N TRP A 150 -10.52 -12.46 -10.97
CA TRP A 150 -9.42 -12.10 -10.10
C TRP A 150 -9.81 -11.07 -9.06
N TYR A 151 -9.47 -11.33 -7.79
CA TYR A 151 -9.73 -10.42 -6.66
C TYR A 151 -8.45 -9.94 -5.98
N SER A 152 -7.38 -10.70 -6.11
CA SER A 152 -6.10 -10.41 -5.44
C SER A 152 -4.89 -10.72 -6.32
N VAL A 153 -3.78 -10.03 -6.03
CA VAL A 153 -2.46 -10.32 -6.61
C VAL A 153 -1.85 -11.47 -5.84
N ASN A 154 -1.78 -12.65 -6.44
CA ASN A 154 -1.23 -13.85 -5.84
C ASN A 154 -0.21 -14.50 -6.78
N LYS A 155 1.03 -14.65 -6.30
CA LYS A 155 2.14 -15.19 -7.09
C LYS A 155 1.88 -16.60 -7.61
N THR A 156 1.31 -17.48 -6.78
CA THR A 156 1.03 -18.88 -7.13
C THR A 156 -0.03 -18.94 -8.20
N ASP A 157 -1.13 -18.18 -8.04
CA ASP A 157 -2.24 -18.15 -9.00
C ASP A 157 -1.77 -17.60 -10.36
N PHE A 158 -0.93 -16.54 -10.37
CA PHE A 158 -0.35 -16.04 -11.61
C PHE A 158 0.58 -17.04 -12.27
N SER A 159 1.42 -17.73 -11.51
CA SER A 159 2.31 -18.76 -12.06
C SER A 159 1.53 -19.88 -12.71
N GLN A 160 0.43 -20.30 -12.08
CA GLN A 160 -0.45 -21.34 -12.62
C GLN A 160 -1.20 -20.90 -13.88
N PHE A 161 -1.76 -19.68 -13.86
CA PHE A 161 -2.54 -19.16 -14.97
C PHE A 161 -1.70 -18.87 -16.21
N TYR A 162 -0.55 -18.22 -16.03
CA TYR A 162 0.34 -17.88 -17.12
C TYR A 162 1.26 -19.02 -17.55
N GLN A 163 1.38 -20.06 -16.72
CA GLN A 163 2.36 -21.15 -16.89
C GLN A 163 3.81 -20.65 -16.92
N TYR A 164 4.11 -19.61 -16.15
CA TYR A 164 5.44 -19.03 -15.98
C TYR A 164 5.93 -19.20 -14.55
N ALA A 165 7.22 -19.45 -14.40
CA ALA A 165 7.88 -19.36 -13.11
C ALA A 165 8.12 -17.88 -12.78
N PHE A 166 7.35 -17.33 -11.83
CA PHE A 166 7.59 -15.98 -11.31
C PHE A 166 8.75 -16.02 -10.32
N LEU A 167 9.91 -15.58 -10.75
CA LEU A 167 11.13 -15.57 -9.94
C LEU A 167 11.18 -14.38 -9.00
N SER A 168 10.62 -13.24 -9.39
CA SER A 168 10.60 -12.06 -8.55
C SER A 168 9.79 -12.26 -7.27
N LYS A 169 10.32 -11.75 -6.18
CA LYS A 169 9.62 -11.60 -4.89
C LYS A 169 8.56 -10.50 -4.95
N TYR A 170 8.75 -9.56 -5.89
CA TYR A 170 7.98 -8.33 -5.98
C TYR A 170 7.10 -8.30 -7.22
N TYR A 171 6.01 -7.57 -7.10
CA TYR A 171 5.28 -7.04 -8.23
C TYR A 171 5.31 -5.52 -8.22
N PHE A 172 4.98 -4.92 -9.34
CA PHE A 172 5.09 -3.49 -9.54
C PHE A 172 3.72 -2.85 -9.67
N VAL A 173 3.61 -1.60 -9.24
CA VAL A 173 2.43 -0.77 -9.48
C VAL A 173 2.89 0.50 -10.17
N LEU A 174 2.30 0.80 -11.31
CA LEU A 174 2.67 1.94 -12.13
C LEU A 174 2.43 3.25 -11.37
N LEU A 175 3.44 4.11 -11.40
CA LEU A 175 3.40 5.46 -10.82
C LEU A 175 3.49 6.54 -11.90
N ASP A 176 3.80 6.15 -13.12
CA ASP A 176 4.04 7.05 -14.24
C ASP A 176 2.71 7.45 -14.93
N ASP A 177 2.30 8.71 -14.76
CA ASP A 177 1.08 9.27 -15.33
C ASP A 177 1.13 9.46 -16.85
N ARG A 178 2.32 9.41 -17.45
CA ARG A 178 2.50 9.42 -18.92
C ARG A 178 1.93 8.16 -19.56
N VAL A 179 1.93 7.04 -18.84
CA VAL A 179 1.38 5.74 -19.31
C VAL A 179 -0.11 5.63 -19.02
N SER A 180 -0.52 5.89 -17.79
CA SER A 180 -1.91 5.78 -17.35
C SER A 180 -2.30 6.93 -16.43
N LYS A 181 -3.48 7.51 -16.68
CA LYS A 181 -4.03 8.63 -15.87
C LYS A 181 -4.54 8.18 -14.49
N TYR A 182 -4.72 6.90 -14.26
CA TYR A 182 -5.33 6.34 -13.05
C TYR A 182 -4.32 5.59 -12.20
N THR A 183 -3.10 6.11 -12.16
CA THR A 183 -2.05 5.61 -11.28
C THR A 183 -2.32 5.95 -9.82
N PHE A 184 -1.84 5.12 -8.91
CA PHE A 184 -2.04 5.32 -7.47
C PHE A 184 -0.76 5.82 -6.82
N ASN A 185 -0.82 7.04 -6.30
CA ASN A 185 0.24 7.52 -5.42
C ASN A 185 0.08 6.84 -4.04
N PRO A 186 1.06 6.05 -3.58
CA PRO A 186 0.96 5.32 -2.31
C PRO A 186 0.79 6.25 -1.10
N LEU A 187 1.27 7.50 -1.16
CA LEU A 187 1.14 8.48 -0.08
C LEU A 187 -0.32 8.87 0.20
N VAL A 188 -1.20 8.81 -0.81
CA VAL A 188 -2.62 9.17 -0.64
C VAL A 188 -3.34 8.21 0.32
N PHE A 189 -2.90 6.96 0.41
CA PHE A 189 -3.51 5.94 1.27
C PHE A 189 -2.92 5.88 2.67
N LEU A 190 -1.84 6.61 2.93
CA LEU A 190 -1.14 6.59 4.21
C LEU A 190 -1.64 7.72 5.14
N ARG A 191 -2.91 7.63 5.58
CA ARG A 191 -3.45 8.59 6.56
C ARG A 191 -2.69 8.47 7.89
N ASN A 192 -2.33 9.61 8.47
CA ASN A 192 -1.64 9.69 9.75
C ASN A 192 -2.44 10.55 10.75
N ASN A 193 -3.31 9.91 11.53
CA ASN A 193 -4.15 10.59 12.53
C ASN A 193 -3.59 10.43 13.96
N HIS A 194 -2.40 9.89 14.12
CA HIS A 194 -1.83 9.57 15.42
C HIS A 194 -1.68 10.78 16.33
N LEU A 195 -1.43 11.97 15.78
CA LEU A 195 -1.35 13.21 16.55
C LEU A 195 -2.68 13.50 17.26
N ASN A 196 -3.81 13.44 16.55
CA ASN A 196 -5.13 13.71 17.13
C ASN A 196 -5.45 12.72 18.24
N TYR A 197 -5.16 11.43 18.03
CA TYR A 197 -5.36 10.41 19.07
C TYR A 197 -4.43 10.64 20.27
N SER A 198 -3.17 11.04 20.07
CA SER A 198 -2.26 11.34 21.15
C SER A 198 -2.78 12.49 22.02
N ILE A 199 -3.22 13.59 21.39
CA ILE A 199 -3.83 14.72 22.11
C ILE A 199 -5.05 14.26 22.91
N THR A 200 -5.94 13.46 22.34
CA THR A 200 -7.11 12.93 23.03
C THR A 200 -6.73 12.12 24.28
N TRP A 201 -5.76 11.23 24.16
CA TRP A 201 -5.30 10.41 25.28
C TRP A 201 -4.65 11.24 26.40
N PHE A 202 -3.84 12.25 26.06
CA PHE A 202 -3.27 13.14 27.06
C PHE A 202 -4.32 14.02 27.77
N LEU A 203 -5.34 14.50 27.05
CA LEU A 203 -6.45 15.23 27.64
C LEU A 203 -7.26 14.35 28.61
N LEU A 204 -7.48 13.08 28.27
CA LEU A 204 -8.12 12.12 29.19
C LEU A 204 -7.26 11.86 30.43
N SER A 205 -5.94 11.74 30.28
CA SER A 205 -5.04 11.59 31.41
C SER A 205 -5.08 12.81 32.33
N LEU A 206 -5.00 14.01 31.75
CA LEU A 206 -5.09 15.27 32.51
C LEU A 206 -6.44 15.40 33.24
N SER A 207 -7.54 15.11 32.57
CA SER A 207 -8.88 15.13 33.17
C SER A 207 -9.00 14.16 34.33
N SER A 208 -8.40 12.98 34.26
CA SER A 208 -8.37 12.01 35.35
C SER A 208 -7.59 12.53 36.56
N ILE A 209 -6.45 13.24 36.31
CA ILE A 209 -5.67 13.88 37.39
C ILE A 209 -6.48 15.00 38.08
N VAL A 210 -7.11 15.87 37.29
CA VAL A 210 -7.95 16.95 37.80
C VAL A 210 -9.07 16.38 38.69
N MET A 211 -9.75 15.32 38.22
CA MET A 211 -10.80 14.66 38.99
C MET A 211 -10.27 14.06 40.30
N LEU A 212 -9.09 13.47 40.26
CA LEU A 212 -8.41 12.97 41.47
C LEU A 212 -8.17 14.08 42.51
N LEU A 213 -7.71 15.25 42.06
CA LEU A 213 -7.47 16.40 42.95
C LEU A 213 -8.77 16.94 43.55
N ILE A 214 -9.85 16.99 42.79
CA ILE A 214 -11.19 17.40 43.28
C ILE A 214 -11.68 16.42 44.32
N ILE A 215 -11.56 15.13 44.10
CA ILE A 215 -11.98 14.09 45.04
C ILE A 215 -11.20 14.19 46.33
N ARG A 216 -9.88 14.34 46.27
CA ARG A 216 -9.05 14.50 47.48
C ARG A 216 -9.50 15.70 48.33
N ARG A 217 -9.66 16.87 47.71
CA ARG A 217 -10.12 18.09 48.43
C ARG A 217 -11.49 17.95 49.10
N LYS A 218 -12.34 17.10 48.57
CA LYS A 218 -13.68 16.91 49.14
C LYS A 218 -13.70 15.96 50.37
N TYR A 219 -12.66 15.15 50.52
CA TYR A 219 -12.57 14.14 51.61
C TYR A 219 -11.43 14.48 52.64
N GLU A 220 -10.72 15.56 52.47
CA GLU A 220 -9.91 16.27 53.49
C GLU A 220 -10.80 17.32 54.19
#